data_a85729bbec4e64b4d778d9db289fe7ec
#
_entry.id   a85729bbec4e64b4d778d9db289fe7ec
#
_cell.length_a   1.000
_cell.length_b   1.000
_cell.length_c   1.000
_cell.angle_alpha   90.00
_cell.angle_beta   90.00
_cell.angle_gamma   90.00
#
_symmetry.space_group_name_H-M   'P 1'
#
loop_
_entity.id
_entity.type
_entity.pdbx_description
1 polymer ?
#
loop_
_entity_poly.entity_id
_entity_poly.type
_entity_poly.pdbx_seq_one_letter_code
_entity_poly.pdbx_strand_id
1 'polypeptide(L)'
;FSSPAELGGLDTSDPLVPEVRQWWAEKVAEIYKLIPDFGGFLVKANSEGLPGPQDFGRTHADGANMLADALAPYDGIVMWRAFVYAPASPDRANQAYEEFMPLDGQFRDNVIIQIKNGPVDFQPREPFSPLFGGMSKTAMMIEYQITMEYLGGSNHLVYLSTLFEECLDSETYCVEGGATVADITTGKTYPEVYKTTAIAGVANIGRDANWCGHDFAQSSWYAFGRLAWNADLSSEEIAREWLQQTFSTEEKFVEPVLEMMMTSREAAVDYMMPLGIHHIFAGTHHYGPEPWYAPEGLRADWLPKYYHQAGTDGIGFDRTRAGSGNVDQYHEPLASMYNDLETCPEELLLWFHHIPWTHKMSSGRTFWDEMCHRYDRGIKKVRE
;
A
#
# COMPACT_ATOMS: atom_id res chain seq x y z
N PHE A 1 8.70 17.56 9.32
CA PHE A 1 10.15 17.30 9.43
C PHE A 1 10.97 18.58 9.19
N SER A 2 10.72 19.34 8.13
CA SER A 2 11.46 20.56 7.74
C SER A 2 11.19 21.82 8.62
N SER A 3 10.24 21.77 9.50
CA SER A 3 9.77 22.94 10.30
C SER A 3 10.84 23.68 11.10
N PRO A 4 11.91 23.04 11.64
CA PRO A 4 12.97 23.77 12.32
C PRO A 4 13.63 24.84 11.44
N ALA A 5 13.93 24.53 10.18
CA ALA A 5 14.47 25.51 9.25
C ALA A 5 13.41 26.46 8.72
N GLU A 6 12.21 25.96 8.36
CA GLU A 6 11.18 26.78 7.73
C GLU A 6 10.45 27.73 8.70
N LEU A 7 10.22 27.29 9.93
CA LEU A 7 9.45 28.04 10.93
C LEU A 7 10.25 28.43 12.16
N GLY A 8 11.30 27.65 12.47
CA GLY A 8 12.12 27.85 13.67
C GLY A 8 13.29 28.81 13.48
N GLY A 9 13.56 29.21 12.24
CA GLY A 9 14.69 30.10 11.90
C GLY A 9 16.06 29.47 12.09
N LEU A 10 16.14 28.13 12.12
CA LEU A 10 17.40 27.40 12.15
C LEU A 10 17.95 27.23 10.72
N ASP A 11 19.26 27.12 10.60
CA ASP A 11 19.94 26.94 9.29
C ASP A 11 19.73 25.54 8.69
N THR A 12 19.20 24.60 9.48
CA THR A 12 19.06 23.18 9.09
C THR A 12 17.90 22.51 9.81
N SER A 13 17.44 21.39 9.25
CA SER A 13 16.53 20.42 9.88
C SER A 13 17.19 19.04 10.08
N ASP A 14 18.52 18.95 10.08
CA ASP A 14 19.27 17.71 10.34
C ASP A 14 18.88 17.13 11.72
N PRO A 15 18.33 15.89 11.79
CA PRO A 15 17.80 15.31 13.02
C PRO A 15 18.85 15.01 14.10
N LEU A 16 20.14 15.08 13.76
CA LEU A 16 21.23 14.86 14.73
C LEU A 16 21.79 16.16 15.31
N VAL A 17 21.40 17.32 14.79
CA VAL A 17 21.82 18.62 15.30
C VAL A 17 21.08 18.92 16.63
N PRO A 18 21.82 19.22 17.73
CA PRO A 18 21.22 19.44 19.04
C PRO A 18 20.16 20.54 19.06
N GLU A 19 20.38 21.65 18.34
CA GLU A 19 19.45 22.78 18.25
C GLU A 19 18.12 22.39 17.57
N VAL A 20 18.18 21.49 16.58
CA VAL A 20 16.97 20.95 15.91
C VAL A 20 16.19 20.04 16.85
N ARG A 21 16.87 19.18 17.62
CA ARG A 21 16.25 18.33 18.65
C ARG A 21 15.62 19.16 19.76
N GLN A 22 16.31 20.20 20.21
CA GLN A 22 15.78 21.12 21.23
C GLN A 22 14.53 21.84 20.72
N TRP A 23 14.56 22.35 19.49
CA TRP A 23 13.41 22.99 18.86
C TRP A 23 12.18 22.08 18.85
N TRP A 24 12.33 20.82 18.47
CA TRP A 24 11.24 19.84 18.47
C TRP A 24 10.75 19.55 19.90
N ALA A 25 11.63 19.40 20.88
CA ALA A 25 11.23 19.19 22.27
C ALA A 25 10.39 20.35 22.82
N GLU A 26 10.80 21.60 22.53
CA GLU A 26 10.05 22.81 22.92
C GLU A 26 8.71 22.89 22.19
N LYS A 27 8.69 22.59 20.88
CA LYS A 27 7.48 22.65 20.07
C LYS A 27 6.46 21.58 20.48
N VAL A 28 6.89 20.37 20.79
CA VAL A 28 6.05 19.31 21.34
C VAL A 28 5.47 19.72 22.70
N ALA A 29 6.30 20.30 23.58
CA ALA A 29 5.81 20.80 24.88
C ALA A 29 4.72 21.89 24.71
N GLU A 30 4.87 22.78 23.73
CA GLU A 30 3.84 23.78 23.40
C GLU A 30 2.54 23.12 22.92
N ILE A 31 2.64 22.09 22.06
CA ILE A 31 1.48 21.35 21.54
C ILE A 31 0.72 20.68 22.69
N TYR A 32 1.39 19.93 23.56
CA TYR A 32 0.74 19.25 24.69
C TYR A 32 0.17 20.21 25.74
N LYS A 33 0.70 21.42 25.84
CA LYS A 33 0.10 22.47 26.68
C LYS A 33 -1.24 22.93 26.13
N LEU A 34 -1.42 22.92 24.79
CA LEU A 34 -2.67 23.33 24.12
C LEU A 34 -3.63 22.16 23.91
N ILE A 35 -3.11 20.98 23.68
CA ILE A 35 -3.84 19.74 23.36
C ILE A 35 -3.27 18.63 24.25
N PRO A 36 -3.72 18.48 25.50
CA PRO A 36 -3.12 17.56 26.47
C PRO A 36 -3.20 16.07 26.08
N ASP A 37 -4.14 15.70 25.24
CA ASP A 37 -4.39 14.35 24.71
C ASP A 37 -3.93 14.18 23.26
N PHE A 38 -2.96 14.99 22.80
CA PHE A 38 -2.40 14.88 21.46
C PHE A 38 -1.71 13.51 21.28
N GLY A 39 -2.12 12.73 20.25
CA GLY A 39 -1.64 11.35 20.05
C GLY A 39 -0.22 11.23 19.49
N GLY A 40 0.24 12.21 18.73
CA GLY A 40 1.57 12.16 18.09
C GLY A 40 1.59 12.63 16.65
N PHE A 41 2.66 12.28 15.92
CA PHE A 41 2.88 12.73 14.55
C PHE A 41 2.77 11.60 13.53
N LEU A 42 2.13 11.89 12.39
CA LEU A 42 2.29 11.12 11.16
C LEU A 42 3.28 11.85 10.25
N VAL A 43 4.28 11.12 9.76
CA VAL A 43 5.37 11.70 8.97
C VAL A 43 5.52 10.99 7.62
N LYS A 44 5.50 11.79 6.54
CA LYS A 44 5.90 11.40 5.19
C LYS A 44 7.16 12.21 4.85
N ALA A 45 8.33 11.61 5.06
CA ALA A 45 9.60 12.26 4.82
C ALA A 45 10.02 12.18 3.34
N ASN A 46 10.85 13.11 2.90
CA ASN A 46 11.43 13.17 1.56
C ASN A 46 10.39 13.00 0.44
N SER A 47 9.37 13.85 0.44
CA SER A 47 8.27 13.76 -0.52
C SER A 47 7.83 15.14 -1.00
N GLU A 48 7.46 15.21 -2.28
CA GLU A 48 6.81 16.39 -2.88
C GLU A 48 7.63 17.68 -2.74
N GLY A 49 8.96 17.57 -2.85
CA GLY A 49 9.89 18.70 -2.76
C GLY A 49 10.23 19.13 -1.33
N LEU A 50 9.71 18.44 -0.32
CA LEU A 50 10.10 18.66 1.07
C LEU A 50 11.20 17.69 1.48
N PRO A 51 12.17 18.15 2.31
CA PRO A 51 13.32 17.33 2.69
C PRO A 51 12.94 16.17 3.60
N GLY A 52 13.77 15.13 3.56
CA GLY A 52 13.81 14.03 4.51
C GLY A 52 15.16 13.93 5.21
N PRO A 53 15.35 12.96 6.10
CA PRO A 53 16.63 12.70 6.75
C PRO A 53 17.78 12.46 5.76
N GLN A 54 17.47 11.84 4.62
CA GLN A 54 18.44 11.49 3.57
C GLN A 54 19.12 12.71 2.95
N ASP A 55 18.44 13.86 2.88
CA ASP A 55 19.00 15.12 2.37
C ASP A 55 20.13 15.64 3.26
N PHE A 56 20.20 15.16 4.51
CA PHE A 56 21.24 15.46 5.48
C PHE A 56 22.24 14.30 5.68
N GLY A 57 22.16 13.25 4.83
CA GLY A 57 22.98 12.04 4.99
C GLY A 57 22.60 11.20 6.22
N ARG A 58 21.33 11.25 6.63
CA ARG A 58 20.79 10.53 7.79
C ARG A 58 19.81 9.46 7.35
N THR A 59 19.53 8.52 8.26
CA THR A 59 18.56 7.43 8.03
C THR A 59 17.13 7.84 8.40
N HIS A 60 16.16 7.06 7.96
CA HIS A 60 14.78 7.19 8.43
C HIS A 60 14.67 7.02 9.95
N ALA A 61 15.49 6.13 10.54
CA ALA A 61 15.53 5.94 11.98
C ALA A 61 16.03 7.18 12.72
N ASP A 62 17.03 7.89 12.20
CA ASP A 62 17.50 9.14 12.80
C ASP A 62 16.38 10.20 12.85
N GLY A 63 15.64 10.34 11.76
CA GLY A 63 14.52 11.28 11.66
C GLY A 63 13.35 10.91 12.56
N ALA A 64 12.94 9.64 12.55
CA ALA A 64 11.84 9.15 13.37
C ALA A 64 12.17 9.24 14.86
N ASN A 65 13.39 8.83 15.25
CA ASN A 65 13.83 8.84 16.64
C ASN A 65 13.95 10.25 17.22
N MET A 66 14.33 11.24 16.44
CA MET A 66 14.33 12.65 16.87
C MET A 66 12.93 13.09 17.35
N LEU A 67 11.90 12.78 16.56
CA LEU A 67 10.50 13.11 16.92
C LEU A 67 9.99 12.23 18.06
N ALA A 68 10.35 10.96 18.06
CA ALA A 68 9.98 10.02 19.10
C ALA A 68 10.56 10.40 20.47
N ASP A 69 11.83 10.84 20.52
CA ASP A 69 12.47 11.34 21.73
C ASP A 69 11.76 12.60 22.27
N ALA A 70 11.31 13.50 21.38
CA ALA A 70 10.56 14.70 21.78
C ALA A 70 9.15 14.37 22.32
N LEU A 71 8.49 13.34 21.79
CA LEU A 71 7.14 12.90 22.19
C LEU A 71 7.14 12.00 23.43
N ALA A 72 8.25 11.29 23.71
CA ALA A 72 8.35 10.30 24.78
C ALA A 72 7.92 10.79 26.17
N PRO A 73 8.18 12.05 26.60
CA PRO A 73 7.71 12.57 27.89
C PRO A 73 6.18 12.65 28.04
N TYR A 74 5.44 12.52 26.94
CA TYR A 74 3.98 12.68 26.86
C TYR A 74 3.28 11.39 26.37
N ASP A 75 3.99 10.26 26.28
CA ASP A 75 3.51 9.00 25.74
C ASP A 75 3.00 9.10 24.29
N GLY A 76 3.44 10.12 23.54
CA GLY A 76 3.07 10.32 22.15
C GLY A 76 3.84 9.38 21.21
N ILE A 77 3.23 9.06 20.07
CA ILE A 77 3.76 8.13 19.07
C ILE A 77 4.17 8.83 17.77
N VAL A 78 5.07 8.20 17.03
CA VAL A 78 5.42 8.59 15.65
C VAL A 78 4.94 7.49 14.72
N MET A 79 4.04 7.80 13.80
CA MET A 79 3.71 6.98 12.65
C MET A 79 4.60 7.42 11.48
N TRP A 80 5.62 6.64 11.19
CA TRP A 80 6.59 6.97 10.14
C TRP A 80 6.30 6.16 8.89
N ARG A 81 5.90 6.83 7.80
CA ARG A 81 5.58 6.13 6.56
C ARG A 81 6.82 5.54 5.91
N ALA A 82 6.76 4.25 5.60
CA ALA A 82 7.74 3.56 4.74
C ALA A 82 7.51 3.97 3.28
N PHE A 83 7.78 5.24 2.99
CA PHE A 83 7.61 5.84 1.68
C PHE A 83 8.95 6.34 1.18
N VAL A 84 9.27 5.95 -0.05
CA VAL A 84 10.49 6.37 -0.72
C VAL A 84 10.11 7.05 -2.03
N TYR A 85 10.36 8.35 -2.10
CA TYR A 85 9.97 9.16 -3.26
C TYR A 85 10.98 9.11 -4.39
N ALA A 86 12.27 9.24 -4.06
CA ALA A 86 13.35 9.20 -5.05
C ALA A 86 13.83 7.77 -5.26
N PRO A 87 13.65 7.17 -6.47
CA PRO A 87 14.10 5.80 -6.69
C PRO A 87 15.62 5.72 -6.71
N ALA A 88 16.16 4.91 -5.80
CA ALA A 88 17.56 4.49 -5.81
C ALA A 88 17.71 3.09 -6.41
N SER A 89 16.67 2.27 -6.34
CA SER A 89 16.61 0.95 -6.94
C SER A 89 16.16 1.00 -8.41
N PRO A 90 16.68 0.15 -9.30
CA PRO A 90 16.17 -0.02 -10.66
C PRO A 90 14.70 -0.50 -10.69
N ASP A 91 14.27 -1.25 -9.68
CA ASP A 91 12.88 -1.67 -9.50
C ASP A 91 12.24 -0.91 -8.34
N ARG A 92 11.19 -0.16 -8.66
CA ARG A 92 10.41 0.60 -7.69
C ARG A 92 9.81 -0.28 -6.58
N ALA A 93 9.48 -1.54 -6.88
CA ALA A 93 8.92 -2.47 -5.92
C ALA A 93 9.91 -2.91 -4.83
N ASN A 94 11.22 -2.85 -5.11
CA ASN A 94 12.25 -3.23 -4.13
C ASN A 94 12.52 -2.17 -3.09
N GLN A 95 12.25 -0.91 -3.41
CA GLN A 95 12.89 0.23 -2.76
C GLN A 95 12.51 0.39 -1.28
N ALA A 96 11.24 0.25 -0.93
CA ALA A 96 10.82 0.39 0.47
C ALA A 96 11.46 -0.68 1.37
N TYR A 97 11.55 -1.91 0.86
CA TYR A 97 12.22 -3.01 1.57
C TYR A 97 13.71 -2.75 1.75
N GLU A 98 14.41 -2.36 0.67
CA GLU A 98 15.84 -2.10 0.69
C GLU A 98 16.23 -0.96 1.65
N GLU A 99 15.38 0.07 1.81
CA GLU A 99 15.65 1.19 2.70
C GLU A 99 15.26 0.94 4.16
N PHE A 100 14.17 0.22 4.41
CA PHE A 100 13.67 0.05 5.77
C PHE A 100 14.15 -1.23 6.46
N MET A 101 14.35 -2.31 5.73
CA MET A 101 14.79 -3.59 6.29
C MET A 101 16.12 -3.48 7.08
N PRO A 102 17.16 -2.75 6.59
CA PRO A 102 18.41 -2.56 7.35
C PRO A 102 18.24 -1.77 8.65
N LEU A 103 17.10 -1.09 8.84
CA LEU A 103 16.82 -0.27 10.01
C LEU A 103 16.00 -1.01 11.08
N ASP A 104 15.66 -2.29 10.86
CA ASP A 104 14.88 -3.06 11.82
C ASP A 104 15.56 -3.11 13.20
N GLY A 105 14.81 -2.74 14.23
CA GLY A 105 15.31 -2.63 15.60
C GLY A 105 16.11 -1.35 15.91
N GLN A 106 16.21 -0.40 14.97
CA GLN A 106 16.87 0.88 15.21
C GLN A 106 15.90 2.00 15.62
N PHE A 107 14.61 1.77 15.45
CA PHE A 107 13.57 2.71 15.84
C PHE A 107 13.27 2.66 17.35
N ARG A 108 12.82 3.78 17.93
CA ARG A 108 12.34 3.85 19.31
C ARG A 108 11.05 3.07 19.46
N ASP A 109 10.76 2.60 20.67
CA ASP A 109 9.55 1.81 21.00
C ASP A 109 8.22 2.55 20.75
N ASN A 110 8.24 3.88 20.68
CA ASN A 110 7.08 4.70 20.34
C ASN A 110 7.03 5.11 18.87
N VAL A 111 7.80 4.46 18.00
CA VAL A 111 7.69 4.58 16.54
C VAL A 111 6.96 3.37 15.99
N ILE A 112 5.99 3.62 15.12
CA ILE A 112 5.31 2.60 14.32
C ILE A 112 5.59 2.89 12.85
N ILE A 113 6.10 1.91 12.12
CA ILE A 113 6.33 2.04 10.68
C ILE A 113 5.01 1.81 9.94
N GLN A 114 4.54 2.84 9.22
CA GLN A 114 3.32 2.82 8.44
C GLN A 114 3.62 2.38 7.02
N ILE A 115 3.15 1.18 6.65
CA ILE A 115 3.50 0.47 5.43
C ILE A 115 2.26 0.32 4.57
N LYS A 116 2.34 0.68 3.29
CA LYS A 116 1.27 0.41 2.32
C LYS A 116 0.97 -1.08 2.24
N ASN A 117 -0.27 -1.44 1.93
CA ASN A 117 -0.67 -2.84 1.79
C ASN A 117 0.20 -3.61 0.78
N GLY A 118 0.62 -2.98 -0.32
CA GLY A 118 1.52 -3.55 -1.31
C GLY A 118 2.83 -2.78 -1.48
N PRO A 119 3.76 -3.29 -2.30
CA PRO A 119 5.12 -2.74 -2.42
C PRO A 119 5.20 -1.36 -3.08
N VAL A 120 4.23 -0.96 -3.89
CA VAL A 120 4.29 0.29 -4.65
C VAL A 120 3.20 1.29 -4.22
N ASP A 121 2.08 1.34 -4.92
CA ASP A 121 1.08 2.40 -4.72
C ASP A 121 -0.36 1.89 -4.87
N PHE A 122 -0.87 1.13 -3.89
CA PHE A 122 -2.29 0.80 -3.76
C PHE A 122 -2.96 0.30 -5.06
N GLN A 123 -2.26 -0.56 -5.79
CA GLN A 123 -2.82 -1.10 -7.02
C GLN A 123 -4.01 -2.03 -6.73
N PRO A 124 -4.99 -2.15 -7.63
CA PRO A 124 -6.15 -3.01 -7.41
C PRO A 124 -5.81 -4.47 -7.18
N ARG A 125 -4.69 -4.93 -7.73
CA ARG A 125 -4.10 -6.25 -7.51
C ARG A 125 -2.59 -6.12 -7.38
N GLU A 126 -2.07 -6.43 -6.20
CA GLU A 126 -0.64 -6.50 -5.91
C GLU A 126 -0.41 -7.47 -4.74
N PRO A 127 0.79 -8.05 -4.60
CA PRO A 127 1.11 -8.84 -3.42
C PRO A 127 1.18 -7.93 -2.18
N PHE A 128 1.08 -8.50 -0.99
CA PHE A 128 1.34 -7.73 0.22
C PHE A 128 2.78 -7.21 0.27
N SER A 129 3.02 -6.11 1.00
CA SER A 129 4.37 -5.56 1.15
C SER A 129 5.29 -6.54 1.90
N PRO A 130 6.47 -6.90 1.36
CA PRO A 130 7.36 -7.84 2.01
C PRO A 130 7.97 -7.33 3.33
N LEU A 131 7.82 -6.04 3.65
CA LEU A 131 8.15 -5.53 4.98
C LEU A 131 7.32 -6.18 6.08
N PHE A 132 6.07 -6.58 5.80
CA PHE A 132 5.29 -7.42 6.71
C PHE A 132 5.91 -8.83 6.75
N GLY A 133 6.58 -9.14 7.81
CA GLY A 133 7.37 -10.37 7.96
C GLY A 133 8.87 -10.16 7.82
N GLY A 134 9.33 -9.14 7.10
CA GLY A 134 10.74 -8.76 7.05
C GLY A 134 11.23 -8.15 8.35
N MET A 135 10.47 -7.21 8.92
CA MET A 135 10.84 -6.50 10.15
C MET A 135 10.26 -7.21 11.37
N SER A 136 11.10 -7.72 12.26
CA SER A 136 10.68 -8.47 13.48
C SER A 136 10.92 -7.73 14.81
N LYS A 137 11.60 -6.59 14.77
CA LYS A 137 12.02 -5.82 15.95
C LYS A 137 11.46 -4.41 15.98
N THR A 138 10.60 -4.07 15.03
CA THR A 138 10.01 -2.74 14.89
C THR A 138 8.49 -2.89 14.70
N ALA A 139 7.69 -2.14 15.44
CA ALA A 139 6.25 -2.15 15.28
C ALA A 139 5.82 -1.62 13.91
N MET A 140 4.89 -2.28 13.27
CA MET A 140 4.38 -1.95 11.92
C MET A 140 2.88 -1.80 11.95
N MET A 141 2.35 -0.98 11.04
CA MET A 141 0.93 -0.82 10.77
C MET A 141 0.67 -0.79 9.28
N ILE A 142 -0.52 -1.23 8.86
CA ILE A 142 -0.92 -1.17 7.46
C ILE A 142 -1.44 0.23 7.13
N GLU A 143 -1.14 0.70 5.93
CA GLU A 143 -1.76 1.86 5.31
C GLU A 143 -2.59 1.40 4.11
N TYR A 144 -3.91 1.64 4.15
CA TYR A 144 -4.82 1.41 3.03
C TYR A 144 -5.19 2.70 2.34
N GLN A 145 -5.33 2.66 1.02
CA GLN A 145 -6.03 3.69 0.25
C GLN A 145 -7.54 3.39 0.31
N ILE A 146 -8.31 4.28 0.94
CA ILE A 146 -9.77 4.13 1.06
C ILE A 146 -10.48 4.62 -0.20
N THR A 147 -9.88 5.60 -0.90
CA THR A 147 -10.37 6.13 -2.17
C THR A 147 -9.76 5.39 -3.34
N MET A 148 -10.43 5.43 -4.49
CA MET A 148 -10.03 4.68 -5.69
C MET A 148 -9.12 5.53 -6.61
N GLU A 149 -8.10 6.16 -6.05
CA GLU A 149 -7.18 7.06 -6.76
C GLU A 149 -6.47 6.34 -7.92
N TYR A 150 -6.02 5.10 -7.67
CA TYR A 150 -5.35 4.27 -8.66
C TYR A 150 -6.32 3.40 -9.49
N LEU A 151 -7.58 3.83 -9.58
CA LEU A 151 -8.62 3.26 -10.41
C LEU A 151 -9.20 4.34 -11.36
N GLY A 152 -8.33 5.06 -12.05
CA GLY A 152 -8.75 6.04 -13.05
C GLY A 152 -9.40 7.32 -12.48
N GLY A 153 -9.02 7.73 -11.26
CA GLY A 153 -9.49 8.98 -10.67
C GLY A 153 -10.77 8.85 -9.84
N SER A 154 -10.97 7.72 -9.18
CA SER A 154 -12.02 7.51 -8.16
C SER A 154 -13.47 7.40 -8.65
N ASN A 155 -13.71 7.16 -9.93
CA ASN A 155 -15.07 7.13 -10.50
C ASN A 155 -15.68 5.73 -10.63
N HIS A 156 -14.94 4.69 -10.24
CA HIS A 156 -15.39 3.31 -10.38
C HIS A 156 -16.20 2.87 -9.14
N LEU A 157 -17.24 2.08 -9.35
CA LEU A 157 -17.86 1.35 -8.25
C LEU A 157 -16.98 0.13 -7.95
N VAL A 158 -16.14 0.25 -6.92
CA VAL A 158 -15.30 -0.84 -6.43
C VAL A 158 -15.37 -0.89 -4.91
N TYR A 159 -15.77 -2.02 -4.37
CA TYR A 159 -15.77 -2.29 -2.95
C TYR A 159 -14.37 -2.76 -2.53
N LEU A 160 -13.61 -1.87 -1.88
CA LEU A 160 -12.20 -2.10 -1.56
C LEU A 160 -11.96 -3.03 -0.38
N SER A 161 -12.99 -3.39 0.39
CA SER A 161 -12.84 -4.30 1.53
C SER A 161 -12.21 -5.63 1.14
N THR A 162 -12.55 -6.16 -0.04
CA THR A 162 -11.96 -7.41 -0.55
C THR A 162 -10.45 -7.34 -0.76
N LEU A 163 -9.91 -6.14 -1.07
CA LEU A 163 -8.46 -5.90 -1.12
C LEU A 163 -7.87 -5.81 0.30
N PHE A 164 -8.59 -5.18 1.23
CA PHE A 164 -8.13 -5.03 2.61
C PHE A 164 -8.05 -6.40 3.31
N GLU A 165 -9.11 -7.20 3.19
CA GLU A 165 -9.19 -8.57 3.71
C GLU A 165 -8.10 -9.46 3.10
N GLU A 166 -7.93 -9.47 1.76
CA GLU A 166 -6.89 -10.23 1.07
C GLU A 166 -5.49 -9.91 1.60
N CYS A 167 -5.18 -8.64 1.88
CA CYS A 167 -3.91 -8.25 2.46
C CYS A 167 -3.79 -8.72 3.92
N LEU A 168 -4.83 -8.53 4.75
CA LEU A 168 -4.82 -8.95 6.16
C LEU A 168 -4.63 -10.45 6.32
N ASP A 169 -5.28 -11.23 5.45
CA ASP A 169 -5.26 -12.70 5.47
C ASP A 169 -4.02 -13.29 4.79
N SER A 170 -3.21 -12.47 4.12
CA SER A 170 -2.00 -12.94 3.44
C SER A 170 -1.03 -13.57 4.42
N GLU A 171 -0.68 -14.85 4.19
CA GLU A 171 0.30 -15.58 4.98
C GLU A 171 1.72 -15.16 4.59
N THR A 172 2.52 -14.77 5.58
CA THR A 172 3.89 -14.26 5.36
C THR A 172 4.97 -15.31 5.51
N TYR A 173 4.69 -16.40 6.20
CA TYR A 173 5.66 -17.46 6.54
C TYR A 173 6.90 -16.96 7.30
N CYS A 174 6.83 -15.80 7.94
CA CYS A 174 7.98 -15.18 8.63
C CYS A 174 8.36 -15.90 9.94
N VAL A 175 7.49 -16.72 10.49
CA VAL A 175 7.73 -17.53 11.69
C VAL A 175 7.28 -18.97 11.45
N GLU A 176 7.87 -19.91 12.26
CA GLU A 176 7.40 -21.29 12.25
C GLU A 176 5.94 -21.37 12.71
N GLY A 177 5.11 -22.06 11.96
CA GLY A 177 3.66 -22.16 12.21
C GLY A 177 2.84 -21.12 11.45
N GLY A 178 3.49 -20.18 10.75
CA GLY A 178 2.85 -19.15 9.95
C GLY A 178 2.45 -17.91 10.74
N ALA A 179 2.28 -16.81 10.03
CA ALA A 179 1.71 -15.56 10.55
C ALA A 179 1.12 -14.74 9.40
N THR A 180 -0.12 -14.35 9.50
CA THR A 180 -0.73 -13.44 8.53
C THR A 180 -0.25 -12.00 8.74
N VAL A 181 -0.48 -11.15 7.75
CA VAL A 181 -0.24 -9.70 7.88
C VAL A 181 -1.03 -9.14 9.07
N ALA A 182 -2.27 -9.62 9.29
CA ALA A 182 -3.08 -9.25 10.45
C ALA A 182 -2.41 -9.66 11.77
N ASP A 183 -1.87 -10.87 11.88
CA ASP A 183 -1.20 -11.34 13.10
C ASP A 183 0.04 -10.51 13.44
N ILE A 184 0.77 -10.05 12.43
CA ILE A 184 1.92 -9.17 12.62
C ILE A 184 1.46 -7.78 13.09
N THR A 185 0.56 -7.15 12.36
CA THR A 185 0.18 -5.74 12.59
C THR A 185 -0.72 -5.54 13.81
N THR A 186 -1.40 -6.59 14.28
CA THR A 186 -2.11 -6.60 15.58
C THR A 186 -1.24 -6.98 16.75
N GLY A 187 0.06 -7.27 16.54
CA GLY A 187 1.02 -7.60 17.59
C GLY A 187 0.91 -9.04 18.12
N LYS A 188 0.12 -9.91 17.50
CA LYS A 188 0.01 -11.32 17.91
C LYS A 188 1.32 -12.09 17.69
N THR A 189 2.04 -11.80 16.58
CA THR A 189 3.28 -12.49 16.23
C THR A 189 4.46 -12.05 17.09
N TYR A 190 4.58 -10.75 17.38
CA TYR A 190 5.69 -10.17 18.14
C TYR A 190 5.18 -9.28 19.30
N PRO A 191 4.50 -9.83 20.30
CA PRO A 191 3.82 -9.04 21.34
C PRO A 191 4.76 -8.17 22.19
N GLU A 192 6.03 -8.54 22.31
CA GLU A 192 7.04 -7.77 23.03
C GLU A 192 7.49 -6.49 22.30
N VAL A 193 7.26 -6.41 20.98
CA VAL A 193 7.63 -5.27 20.13
C VAL A 193 6.53 -4.21 20.12
N TYR A 194 5.27 -4.63 20.23
CA TYR A 194 4.12 -3.76 20.04
C TYR A 194 3.60 -3.18 21.36
N LYS A 195 3.83 -1.88 21.59
CA LYS A 195 3.15 -1.12 22.65
C LYS A 195 1.77 -0.63 22.22
N THR A 196 1.62 -0.37 20.95
CA THR A 196 0.39 0.12 20.32
C THR A 196 0.27 -0.48 18.94
N THR A 197 -0.94 -0.81 18.54
CA THR A 197 -1.29 -1.28 17.20
C THR A 197 -2.19 -0.26 16.51
N ALA A 198 -2.12 -0.18 15.17
CA ALA A 198 -2.95 0.71 14.39
C ALA A 198 -3.12 0.21 12.96
N ILE A 199 -4.15 0.70 12.28
CA ILE A 199 -4.32 0.62 10.83
C ILE A 199 -4.60 2.04 10.33
N ALA A 200 -3.84 2.50 9.33
CA ALA A 200 -4.02 3.82 8.74
C ALA A 200 -4.84 3.74 7.45
N GLY A 201 -5.67 4.74 7.23
CA GLY A 201 -6.38 4.95 5.98
C GLY A 201 -5.98 6.29 5.36
N VAL A 202 -5.61 6.29 4.08
CA VAL A 202 -5.39 7.51 3.31
C VAL A 202 -6.51 7.69 2.29
N ALA A 203 -6.91 8.93 2.05
CA ALA A 203 -8.03 9.25 1.19
C ALA A 203 -7.86 10.61 0.53
N ASN A 204 -8.06 10.67 -0.78
CA ASN A 204 -8.05 11.89 -1.57
C ASN A 204 -9.47 12.24 -2.03
N ILE A 205 -10.25 12.89 -1.17
CA ILE A 205 -11.65 13.28 -1.45
C ILE A 205 -11.77 14.76 -1.85
N GLY A 206 -10.74 15.55 -1.66
CA GLY A 206 -10.78 16.98 -1.93
C GLY A 206 -11.92 17.67 -1.17
N ARG A 207 -12.86 18.27 -1.92
CA ARG A 207 -14.07 18.90 -1.38
C ARG A 207 -15.36 18.15 -1.73
N ASP A 208 -15.25 16.90 -2.16
CA ASP A 208 -16.39 16.10 -2.54
C ASP A 208 -17.22 15.73 -1.30
N ALA A 209 -18.51 16.08 -1.31
CA ALA A 209 -19.43 15.75 -0.23
C ALA A 209 -19.97 14.31 -0.31
N ASN A 210 -19.73 13.61 -1.42
CA ASN A 210 -20.25 12.29 -1.73
C ASN A 210 -19.16 11.20 -1.80
N TRP A 211 -18.19 11.24 -0.88
CA TRP A 211 -17.21 10.16 -0.69
C TRP A 211 -16.40 9.77 -1.94
N CYS A 212 -16.09 10.73 -2.82
CA CYS A 212 -15.43 10.52 -4.11
C CYS A 212 -16.36 10.04 -5.24
N GLY A 213 -17.52 10.64 -5.34
CA GLY A 213 -18.30 10.67 -6.57
C GLY A 213 -19.53 9.77 -6.62
N HIS A 214 -19.71 8.84 -5.68
CA HIS A 214 -20.92 8.01 -5.62
C HIS A 214 -21.20 7.45 -4.22
N ASP A 215 -22.46 7.14 -3.93
CA ASP A 215 -22.92 6.72 -2.60
C ASP A 215 -22.23 5.44 -2.10
N PHE A 216 -21.92 4.51 -3.00
CA PHE A 216 -21.24 3.26 -2.64
C PHE A 216 -19.76 3.45 -2.22
N ALA A 217 -19.13 4.56 -2.53
CA ALA A 217 -17.77 4.83 -2.04
C ALA A 217 -17.70 4.85 -0.51
N GLN A 218 -18.79 5.22 0.17
CA GLN A 218 -18.91 5.16 1.63
C GLN A 218 -18.67 3.75 2.18
N SER A 219 -19.05 2.70 1.44
CA SER A 219 -18.87 1.31 1.89
C SER A 219 -17.41 0.95 2.18
N SER A 220 -16.46 1.49 1.41
CA SER A 220 -15.02 1.27 1.64
C SER A 220 -14.53 1.97 2.92
N TRP A 221 -15.09 3.13 3.27
CA TRP A 221 -14.81 3.80 4.54
C TRP A 221 -15.36 3.01 5.73
N TYR A 222 -16.60 2.52 5.59
CA TYR A 222 -17.22 1.68 6.60
C TYR A 222 -16.40 0.40 6.82
N ALA A 223 -16.01 -0.27 5.75
CA ALA A 223 -15.21 -1.49 5.81
C ALA A 223 -13.83 -1.24 6.44
N PHE A 224 -13.16 -0.14 6.08
CA PHE A 224 -11.91 0.26 6.72
C PHE A 224 -12.08 0.35 8.25
N GLY A 225 -13.11 1.04 8.73
CA GLY A 225 -13.37 1.18 10.17
C GLY A 225 -13.67 -0.15 10.86
N ARG A 226 -14.44 -1.03 10.19
CA ARG A 226 -14.75 -2.36 10.73
C ARG A 226 -13.52 -3.27 10.83
N LEU A 227 -12.69 -3.34 9.79
CA LEU A 227 -11.46 -4.13 9.76
C LEU A 227 -10.38 -3.56 10.68
N ALA A 228 -10.28 -2.24 10.82
CA ALA A 228 -9.38 -1.61 11.78
C ALA A 228 -9.73 -1.95 13.23
N TRP A 229 -11.00 -2.20 13.51
CA TRP A 229 -11.48 -2.63 14.84
C TRP A 229 -11.36 -4.13 15.06
N ASN A 230 -11.68 -4.92 14.04
CA ASN A 230 -11.59 -6.37 14.06
C ASN A 230 -11.16 -6.90 12.70
N ALA A 231 -9.90 -7.30 12.59
CA ALA A 231 -9.30 -7.80 11.36
C ALA A 231 -9.82 -9.19 10.92
N ASP A 232 -10.55 -9.90 11.79
CA ASP A 232 -11.09 -11.24 11.51
C ASP A 232 -12.48 -11.19 10.82
N LEU A 233 -13.03 -10.00 10.53
CA LEU A 233 -14.31 -9.85 9.83
C LEU A 233 -14.14 -10.07 8.33
N SER A 234 -15.13 -10.72 7.71
CA SER A 234 -15.17 -10.87 6.25
C SER A 234 -15.76 -9.64 5.54
N SER A 235 -15.29 -9.39 4.34
CA SER A 235 -15.81 -8.32 3.48
C SER A 235 -17.30 -8.50 3.17
N GLU A 236 -17.77 -9.75 3.07
CA GLU A 236 -19.18 -10.08 2.84
C GLU A 236 -20.05 -9.67 4.02
N GLU A 237 -19.66 -10.03 5.25
CA GLU A 237 -20.36 -9.63 6.47
C GLU A 237 -20.45 -8.11 6.60
N ILE A 238 -19.35 -7.42 6.38
CA ILE A 238 -19.26 -5.96 6.45
C ILE A 238 -20.13 -5.29 5.37
N ALA A 239 -20.11 -5.79 4.14
CA ALA A 239 -20.95 -5.26 3.06
C ALA A 239 -22.42 -5.43 3.35
N ARG A 240 -22.84 -6.61 3.82
CA ARG A 240 -24.21 -6.92 4.23
C ARG A 240 -24.67 -5.98 5.35
N GLU A 241 -23.86 -5.83 6.38
CA GLU A 241 -24.11 -4.92 7.50
C GLU A 241 -24.30 -3.47 7.01
N TRP A 242 -23.42 -2.98 6.14
CA TRP A 242 -23.49 -1.64 5.58
C TRP A 242 -24.73 -1.43 4.72
N LEU A 243 -25.10 -2.39 3.86
CA LEU A 243 -26.29 -2.34 3.03
C LEU A 243 -27.57 -2.28 3.87
N GLN A 244 -27.65 -3.10 4.91
CA GLN A 244 -28.81 -3.16 5.80
C GLN A 244 -28.98 -1.87 6.62
N GLN A 245 -27.90 -1.24 7.02
CA GLN A 245 -27.95 0.03 7.77
C GLN A 245 -28.24 1.23 6.87
N THR A 246 -27.77 1.19 5.62
CA THR A 246 -27.78 2.36 4.73
C THR A 246 -29.01 2.41 3.83
N PHE A 247 -29.48 1.28 3.31
CA PHE A 247 -30.50 1.23 2.29
C PHE A 247 -31.73 0.41 2.69
N SER A 248 -31.60 -0.90 2.91
CA SER A 248 -32.75 -1.79 3.15
C SER A 248 -32.32 -3.09 3.83
N THR A 249 -33.21 -3.63 4.68
CA THR A 249 -33.06 -4.96 5.28
C THR A 249 -33.73 -6.06 4.46
N GLU A 250 -34.36 -5.73 3.30
CA GLU A 250 -35.07 -6.71 2.48
C GLU A 250 -34.06 -7.53 1.64
N GLU A 251 -34.05 -8.86 1.81
CA GLU A 251 -33.14 -9.77 1.13
C GLU A 251 -33.17 -9.65 -0.41
N LYS A 252 -34.34 -9.39 -0.99
CA LYS A 252 -34.46 -9.15 -2.44
C LYS A 252 -33.68 -7.95 -2.95
N PHE A 253 -33.30 -7.00 -2.06
CA PHE A 253 -32.41 -5.88 -2.34
C PHE A 253 -30.98 -6.24 -1.94
N VAL A 254 -30.79 -6.77 -0.73
CA VAL A 254 -29.47 -7.00 -0.14
C VAL A 254 -28.64 -7.99 -0.96
N GLU A 255 -29.23 -9.17 -1.32
CA GLU A 255 -28.46 -10.22 -2.00
C GLU A 255 -27.88 -9.80 -3.35
N PRO A 256 -28.64 -9.26 -4.31
CA PRO A 256 -28.05 -8.88 -5.62
C PRO A 256 -27.08 -7.70 -5.51
N VAL A 257 -27.27 -6.77 -4.57
CA VAL A 257 -26.36 -5.65 -4.38
C VAL A 257 -25.07 -6.10 -3.67
N LEU A 258 -25.17 -7.02 -2.74
CA LEU A 258 -24.02 -7.66 -2.11
C LEU A 258 -23.15 -8.40 -3.14
N GLU A 259 -23.76 -9.21 -4.01
CA GLU A 259 -23.05 -9.89 -5.10
C GLU A 259 -22.34 -8.89 -6.02
N MET A 260 -23.01 -7.80 -6.39
CA MET A 260 -22.41 -6.70 -7.17
C MET A 260 -21.21 -6.09 -6.46
N MET A 261 -21.30 -5.80 -5.15
CA MET A 261 -20.20 -5.24 -4.37
C MET A 261 -19.02 -6.22 -4.32
N MET A 262 -19.26 -7.48 -3.95
CA MET A 262 -18.21 -8.49 -3.79
C MET A 262 -17.46 -8.80 -5.10
N THR A 263 -18.13 -8.70 -6.25
CA THR A 263 -17.52 -8.96 -7.57
C THR A 263 -16.90 -7.71 -8.20
N SER A 264 -17.17 -6.52 -7.68
CA SER A 264 -16.79 -5.23 -8.29
C SER A 264 -15.28 -5.05 -8.46
N ARG A 265 -14.47 -5.45 -7.47
CA ARG A 265 -13.01 -5.37 -7.56
C ARG A 265 -12.45 -6.28 -8.65
N GLU A 266 -12.89 -7.53 -8.71
CA GLU A 266 -12.43 -8.48 -9.74
C GLU A 266 -12.85 -8.04 -11.14
N ALA A 267 -14.03 -7.42 -11.29
CA ALA A 267 -14.42 -6.83 -12.55
C ALA A 267 -13.49 -5.69 -12.96
N ALA A 268 -13.14 -4.80 -12.01
CA ALA A 268 -12.20 -3.69 -12.25
C ALA A 268 -10.79 -4.18 -12.59
N VAL A 269 -10.27 -5.17 -11.87
CA VAL A 269 -8.98 -5.81 -12.18
C VAL A 269 -9.00 -6.37 -13.60
N ASP A 270 -10.04 -7.12 -13.96
CA ASP A 270 -10.16 -7.73 -15.28
C ASP A 270 -10.17 -6.68 -16.42
N TYR A 271 -10.96 -5.60 -16.31
CA TYR A 271 -11.05 -4.62 -17.42
C TYR A 271 -9.97 -3.55 -17.41
N MET A 272 -9.19 -3.43 -16.34
CA MET A 272 -8.12 -2.43 -16.25
C MET A 272 -6.74 -3.05 -16.26
N MET A 273 -6.45 -3.96 -15.34
CA MET A 273 -5.10 -4.44 -15.02
C MET A 273 -5.09 -5.95 -14.71
N PRO A 274 -5.48 -6.81 -15.68
CA PRO A 274 -5.55 -8.24 -15.45
C PRO A 274 -4.18 -8.87 -15.24
N LEU A 275 -4.16 -10.03 -14.58
CA LEU A 275 -2.98 -10.90 -14.42
C LEU A 275 -1.82 -10.23 -13.68
N GLY A 276 -2.09 -9.23 -12.83
CA GLY A 276 -1.06 -8.55 -12.04
C GLY A 276 -0.32 -7.42 -12.75
N ILE A 277 -0.70 -7.07 -13.99
CA ILE A 277 -0.18 -5.84 -14.59
C ILE A 277 -0.65 -4.63 -13.78
N HIS A 278 0.19 -3.61 -13.68
CA HIS A 278 -0.10 -2.45 -12.83
C HIS A 278 0.46 -1.16 -13.39
N HIS A 279 0.00 -0.02 -12.84
CA HIS A 279 0.44 1.34 -13.21
C HIS A 279 0.33 1.68 -14.71
N ILE A 280 -0.63 1.11 -15.42
CA ILE A 280 -0.85 1.39 -16.86
C ILE A 280 -1.76 2.59 -17.08
N PHE A 281 -1.54 3.67 -16.34
CA PHE A 281 -2.36 4.88 -16.32
C PHE A 281 -1.69 6.06 -17.03
N ALA A 282 -2.53 6.99 -17.50
CA ALA A 282 -2.12 8.34 -17.91
C ALA A 282 -1.96 9.28 -16.71
N GLY A 283 -1.46 10.47 -16.96
CA GLY A 283 -1.44 11.59 -16.02
C GLY A 283 -0.73 11.27 -14.69
N THR A 284 0.53 10.84 -14.77
CA THR A 284 1.31 10.47 -13.58
C THR A 284 0.70 9.33 -12.75
N HIS A 285 0.21 8.30 -13.44
CA HIS A 285 -0.36 7.04 -12.96
C HIS A 285 -1.66 7.14 -12.13
N HIS A 286 -2.49 8.14 -12.40
CA HIS A 286 -3.78 8.28 -11.72
C HIS A 286 -5.00 8.18 -12.63
N TYR A 287 -4.89 8.53 -13.92
CA TYR A 287 -6.04 8.67 -14.83
C TYR A 287 -6.10 7.56 -15.86
N GLY A 288 -7.23 6.87 -15.93
CA GLY A 288 -7.64 5.87 -16.93
C GLY A 288 -6.56 4.96 -17.47
N PRO A 289 -6.83 3.80 -18.04
CA PRO A 289 -5.79 3.00 -18.68
C PRO A 289 -5.32 3.68 -19.97
N GLU A 290 -4.03 4.00 -20.04
CA GLU A 290 -3.35 4.52 -21.22
C GLU A 290 -1.93 3.95 -21.29
N PRO A 291 -1.76 2.67 -21.65
CA PRO A 291 -0.46 2.00 -21.62
C PRO A 291 0.62 2.63 -22.51
N TRP A 292 0.23 3.43 -23.49
CA TRP A 292 1.14 4.17 -24.37
C TRP A 292 1.50 5.59 -23.91
N TYR A 293 1.01 6.03 -22.75
CA TYR A 293 1.28 7.36 -22.19
C TYR A 293 2.79 7.55 -21.94
N ALA A 294 3.42 8.49 -22.61
CA ALA A 294 4.86 8.72 -22.56
C ALA A 294 5.24 10.17 -22.86
N PRO A 295 4.77 11.17 -22.09
CA PRO A 295 5.19 12.56 -22.27
C PRO A 295 6.68 12.72 -21.91
N GLU A 296 7.35 13.66 -22.60
CA GLU A 296 8.74 13.97 -22.31
C GLU A 296 8.92 14.63 -20.93
N GLY A 297 10.05 14.36 -20.30
CA GLY A 297 10.48 15.00 -19.04
C GLY A 297 9.91 14.39 -17.75
N LEU A 298 9.08 13.35 -17.83
CA LEU A 298 8.64 12.60 -16.65
C LEU A 298 9.64 11.52 -16.26
N ARG A 299 9.66 11.19 -14.99
CA ARG A 299 10.44 10.06 -14.44
C ARG A 299 9.96 8.76 -15.08
N ALA A 300 10.89 7.83 -15.30
CA ALA A 300 10.56 6.55 -15.93
C ALA A 300 9.51 5.75 -15.13
N ASP A 301 9.63 5.72 -13.81
CA ASP A 301 8.73 5.02 -12.89
C ASP A 301 7.34 5.69 -12.71
N TRP A 302 7.08 6.78 -13.44
CA TRP A 302 5.76 7.40 -13.57
C TRP A 302 5.07 7.05 -14.90
N LEU A 303 5.77 6.31 -15.75
CA LEU A 303 5.29 5.95 -17.10
C LEU A 303 4.84 4.48 -17.14
N PRO A 304 3.70 4.17 -17.76
CA PRO A 304 3.21 2.80 -17.92
C PRO A 304 4.22 1.83 -18.50
N LYS A 305 5.02 2.31 -19.48
CA LYS A 305 6.04 1.49 -20.14
C LYS A 305 7.07 0.92 -19.17
N TYR A 306 7.38 1.61 -18.08
CA TYR A 306 8.30 1.13 -17.05
C TYR A 306 7.77 -0.16 -16.40
N TYR A 307 6.48 -0.24 -16.17
CA TYR A 307 5.85 -1.38 -15.51
C TYR A 307 5.50 -2.50 -16.47
N HIS A 308 4.88 -2.19 -17.62
CA HIS A 308 4.43 -3.26 -18.51
C HIS A 308 5.54 -3.82 -19.41
N GLN A 309 6.60 -3.07 -19.72
CA GLN A 309 7.75 -3.48 -20.54
C GLN A 309 7.36 -4.27 -21.81
N ALA A 310 6.20 -3.95 -22.41
CA ALA A 310 5.70 -4.67 -23.58
C ALA A 310 6.61 -4.53 -24.77
N GLY A 311 6.96 -5.65 -25.38
CA GLY A 311 7.79 -5.80 -26.57
C GLY A 311 7.27 -6.86 -27.52
N THR A 312 8.06 -7.21 -28.53
CA THR A 312 7.74 -8.29 -29.48
C THR A 312 7.86 -9.67 -28.84
N ASP A 313 8.62 -9.77 -27.77
CA ASP A 313 8.93 -10.99 -27.00
C ASP A 313 7.92 -11.27 -25.90
N GLY A 314 7.23 -10.26 -25.36
CA GLY A 314 6.31 -10.44 -24.27
C GLY A 314 5.92 -9.14 -23.56
N ILE A 315 5.44 -9.28 -22.32
CA ILE A 315 4.99 -8.20 -21.45
C ILE A 315 5.25 -8.54 -19.98
N GLY A 316 5.41 -7.53 -19.12
CA GLY A 316 5.60 -7.66 -17.68
C GLY A 316 7.01 -7.28 -17.24
N PHE A 317 7.15 -6.91 -15.99
CA PHE A 317 8.45 -6.62 -15.36
C PHE A 317 9.03 -7.91 -14.77
N ASP A 318 10.24 -8.30 -15.19
CA ASP A 318 10.90 -9.47 -14.59
C ASP A 318 11.42 -9.14 -13.18
N ARG A 319 10.71 -9.61 -12.17
CA ARG A 319 11.02 -9.48 -10.75
C ARG A 319 11.47 -10.80 -10.11
N THR A 320 11.71 -11.82 -10.94
CA THR A 320 12.29 -13.09 -10.52
C THR A 320 13.74 -12.91 -10.07
N ARG A 321 14.34 -14.01 -9.57
CA ARG A 321 15.79 -14.06 -9.26
C ARG A 321 16.69 -13.76 -10.46
N ALA A 322 16.20 -13.99 -11.68
CA ALA A 322 16.92 -13.65 -12.92
C ALA A 322 16.79 -12.15 -13.30
N GLY A 323 15.75 -11.49 -12.84
CA GLY A 323 15.47 -10.09 -13.09
C GLY A 323 15.90 -9.17 -11.93
N SER A 324 14.95 -8.42 -11.34
CA SER A 324 15.25 -7.49 -10.25
C SER A 324 15.41 -8.16 -8.88
N GLY A 325 15.06 -9.44 -8.72
CA GLY A 325 15.19 -10.18 -7.48
C GLY A 325 14.14 -9.82 -6.41
N ASN A 326 13.06 -9.13 -6.76
CA ASN A 326 12.01 -8.74 -5.81
C ASN A 326 11.44 -9.94 -5.04
N VAL A 327 11.32 -11.10 -5.68
CA VAL A 327 10.82 -12.33 -5.06
C VAL A 327 11.62 -12.75 -3.82
N ASP A 328 12.91 -12.43 -3.73
CA ASP A 328 13.76 -12.76 -2.58
C ASP A 328 13.53 -11.86 -1.35
N GLN A 329 12.64 -10.88 -1.47
CA GLN A 329 12.17 -10.08 -0.32
C GLN A 329 11.08 -10.80 0.49
N TYR A 330 10.51 -11.88 -0.05
CA TYR A 330 9.51 -12.72 0.62
C TYR A 330 10.16 -13.92 1.29
N HIS A 331 9.54 -14.43 2.35
CA HIS A 331 9.98 -15.68 2.98
C HIS A 331 9.62 -16.90 2.11
N GLU A 332 10.37 -18.00 2.29
CA GLU A 332 9.95 -19.29 1.70
C GLU A 332 8.69 -19.81 2.42
N PRO A 333 7.73 -20.46 1.72
CA PRO A 333 7.83 -20.88 0.31
C PRO A 333 7.40 -19.84 -0.73
N LEU A 334 6.99 -18.63 -0.32
CA LEU A 334 6.47 -17.59 -1.22
C LEU A 334 7.52 -17.17 -2.25
N ALA A 335 8.77 -16.94 -1.83
CA ALA A 335 9.86 -16.55 -2.72
C ALA A 335 10.02 -17.54 -3.87
N SER A 336 10.02 -18.84 -3.60
CA SER A 336 10.10 -19.89 -4.63
C SER A 336 8.83 -19.96 -5.47
N MET A 337 7.67 -19.84 -4.87
CA MET A 337 6.38 -19.86 -5.57
C MET A 337 6.25 -18.69 -6.55
N TYR A 338 6.62 -17.48 -6.15
CA TYR A 338 6.58 -16.30 -7.02
C TYR A 338 7.69 -16.31 -8.09
N ASN A 339 8.82 -16.97 -7.82
CA ASN A 339 9.94 -17.05 -8.75
C ASN A 339 9.68 -18.00 -9.92
N ASP A 340 8.83 -18.99 -9.75
CA ASP A 340 8.53 -20.00 -10.77
C ASP A 340 7.21 -19.66 -11.46
N LEU A 341 7.27 -19.49 -12.79
CA LEU A 341 6.11 -19.15 -13.62
C LEU A 341 4.95 -20.14 -13.50
N GLU A 342 5.25 -21.43 -13.27
CA GLU A 342 4.24 -22.50 -13.18
C GLU A 342 3.53 -22.54 -11.81
N THR A 343 4.14 -21.97 -10.78
CA THR A 343 3.58 -21.95 -9.42
C THR A 343 3.11 -20.56 -8.98
N CYS A 344 3.52 -19.51 -9.70
CA CYS A 344 3.07 -18.16 -9.44
C CYS A 344 1.56 -18.04 -9.65
N PRO A 345 0.80 -17.45 -8.69
CA PRO A 345 -0.62 -17.21 -8.86
C PRO A 345 -0.92 -16.43 -10.15
N GLU A 346 -1.90 -16.88 -10.94
CA GLU A 346 -2.22 -16.24 -12.23
C GLU A 346 -2.51 -14.75 -12.11
N GLU A 347 -3.14 -14.33 -11.02
CA GLU A 347 -3.47 -12.92 -10.72
C GLU A 347 -2.25 -12.05 -10.42
N LEU A 348 -1.06 -12.64 -10.20
CA LEU A 348 0.20 -11.93 -9.93
C LEU A 348 1.28 -12.18 -10.99
N LEU A 349 0.95 -12.88 -12.07
CA LEU A 349 1.92 -13.25 -13.10
C LEU A 349 2.70 -12.05 -13.65
N LEU A 350 2.00 -10.99 -14.07
CA LEU A 350 2.63 -9.78 -14.62
C LEU A 350 3.20 -8.84 -13.55
N TRP A 351 2.94 -9.15 -12.28
CA TRP A 351 3.67 -8.49 -11.20
C TRP A 351 5.11 -9.00 -11.14
N PHE A 352 5.31 -10.31 -11.25
CA PHE A 352 6.62 -10.95 -11.02
C PHE A 352 7.36 -11.34 -12.29
N HIS A 353 6.68 -11.58 -13.43
CA HIS A 353 7.28 -12.16 -14.62
C HIS A 353 7.13 -11.31 -15.86
N HIS A 354 8.15 -11.37 -16.72
CA HIS A 354 8.03 -11.02 -18.14
C HIS A 354 7.61 -12.25 -18.93
N ILE A 355 6.43 -12.22 -19.55
CA ILE A 355 5.80 -13.41 -20.12
C ILE A 355 5.71 -13.30 -21.64
N PRO A 356 6.19 -14.29 -22.40
CA PRO A 356 6.04 -14.35 -23.85
C PRO A 356 4.56 -14.42 -24.27
N TRP A 357 4.19 -13.69 -25.31
CA TRP A 357 2.81 -13.67 -25.82
C TRP A 357 2.23 -15.05 -26.16
N THR A 358 3.09 -16.02 -26.52
CA THR A 358 2.73 -17.38 -26.91
C THR A 358 2.74 -18.37 -25.74
N HIS A 359 3.10 -17.94 -24.53
CA HIS A 359 3.07 -18.80 -23.35
C HIS A 359 1.69 -19.43 -23.17
N LYS A 360 1.64 -20.72 -22.79
CA LYS A 360 0.36 -21.43 -22.58
C LYS A 360 -0.06 -21.33 -21.13
N MET A 361 -1.23 -20.72 -20.94
CA MET A 361 -1.88 -20.59 -19.64
C MET A 361 -2.57 -21.90 -19.22
N SER A 362 -2.91 -22.03 -17.94
CA SER A 362 -3.68 -23.15 -17.38
C SER A 362 -5.01 -23.37 -18.10
N SER A 363 -5.61 -22.32 -18.64
CA SER A 363 -6.82 -22.35 -19.46
C SER A 363 -6.62 -22.98 -20.85
N GLY A 364 -5.38 -23.26 -21.27
CA GLY A 364 -5.00 -23.70 -22.61
C GLY A 364 -4.93 -22.59 -23.66
N ARG A 365 -5.27 -21.35 -23.33
CA ARG A 365 -5.10 -20.18 -24.21
C ARG A 365 -3.64 -19.79 -24.28
N THR A 366 -3.26 -19.01 -25.31
CA THR A 366 -2.01 -18.25 -25.27
C THR A 366 -2.15 -17.12 -24.24
N PHE A 367 -1.02 -16.60 -23.74
CA PHE A 367 -1.03 -15.49 -22.82
C PHE A 367 -1.76 -14.25 -23.42
N TRP A 368 -1.54 -13.97 -24.72
CA TRP A 368 -2.26 -12.95 -25.46
C TRP A 368 -3.78 -13.17 -25.43
N ASP A 369 -4.23 -14.39 -25.76
CA ASP A 369 -5.65 -14.72 -25.77
C ASP A 369 -6.26 -14.67 -24.36
N GLU A 370 -5.50 -15.02 -23.32
CA GLU A 370 -5.96 -14.93 -21.93
C GLU A 370 -6.11 -13.48 -21.51
N MET A 371 -5.16 -12.60 -21.82
CA MET A 371 -5.31 -11.16 -21.55
C MET A 371 -6.57 -10.59 -22.22
N CYS A 372 -6.77 -10.87 -23.50
CA CYS A 372 -7.98 -10.44 -24.22
C CYS A 372 -9.24 -10.96 -23.54
N HIS A 373 -9.23 -12.24 -23.15
CA HIS A 373 -10.35 -12.85 -22.45
C HIS A 373 -10.66 -12.19 -21.11
N ARG A 374 -9.63 -11.83 -20.33
CA ARG A 374 -9.82 -11.13 -19.04
C ARG A 374 -10.45 -9.75 -19.24
N TYR A 375 -9.96 -8.96 -20.19
CA TYR A 375 -10.57 -7.66 -20.54
C TYR A 375 -12.04 -7.81 -20.94
N ASP A 376 -12.37 -8.76 -21.82
CA ASP A 376 -13.74 -9.01 -22.25
C ASP A 376 -14.63 -9.48 -21.08
N ARG A 377 -14.11 -10.33 -20.20
CA ARG A 377 -14.80 -10.81 -18.99
C ARG A 377 -15.13 -9.66 -18.05
N GLY A 378 -14.17 -8.76 -17.80
CA GLY A 378 -14.38 -7.59 -16.95
C GLY A 378 -15.46 -6.65 -17.49
N ILE A 379 -15.39 -6.35 -18.80
CA ILE A 379 -16.42 -5.52 -19.49
C ILE A 379 -17.80 -6.18 -19.41
N LYS A 380 -17.86 -7.49 -19.56
CA LYS A 380 -19.12 -8.25 -19.47
C LYS A 380 -19.73 -8.14 -18.06
N LYS A 381 -18.91 -8.34 -17.01
CA LYS A 381 -19.36 -8.22 -15.61
C LYS A 381 -19.90 -6.83 -15.29
N VAL A 382 -19.30 -5.76 -15.83
CA VAL A 382 -19.79 -4.39 -15.62
C VAL A 382 -21.14 -4.15 -16.31
N ARG A 383 -21.45 -4.87 -17.39
CA ARG A 383 -22.73 -4.72 -18.14
C ARG A 383 -23.89 -5.53 -17.55
N GLU A 384 -23.58 -6.60 -16.87
CA GLU A 384 -24.56 -7.44 -16.14
C GLU A 384 -24.98 -6.78 -14.83
#